data_79e13d0a98b1d4b6172923cff6264c2d
#
_entry.id   79e13d0a98b1d4b6172923cff6264c2d
#
_cell.length_a   1.000
_cell.length_b   1.000
_cell.length_c   1.000
_cell.angle_alpha   90.00
_cell.angle_beta   90.00
_cell.angle_gamma   90.00
#
_symmetry.space_group_name_H-M   'P 1'
#
loop_
_entity.id
_entity.type
_entity.pdbx_description
1 polymer ?
#
loop_
_entity_poly.entity_id
_entity_poly.type
_entity_poly.pdbx_seq_one_letter_code
_entity_poly.pdbx_strand_id
1 'polypeptide(L)'
;VKPNHLYKVVQQNSTAAPYVPELEEPVESLFVDDQEKLAIEHPDDANVRVMVGHGDSPFDDFKYQSLLPNRLSQLGPGVAWADLDEDGYEDLIIGAGREMSQLVYYGRPNGEFLFQKGPRADLDQTGVLAWVPKAGEKPQILTGYSNYEQPDEQFMQPPLARVYKPAQQMSVVSTLSGQQSTIGPMAIADVDGDGDLDLFVGGRTVPQRYPEPADSLLYINQDGRLV
;
A
#
# COMPACT_ATOMS: atom_id res chain seq x y z
N VAL A 1 12.15 23.12 9.12
CA VAL A 1 11.41 22.45 8.04
C VAL A 1 11.59 23.31 6.81
N LYS A 2 12.33 22.88 5.80
CA LYS A 2 12.27 23.51 4.49
C LYS A 2 11.06 22.92 3.78
N PRO A 3 9.92 23.64 3.67
CA PRO A 3 8.83 23.20 2.87
C PRO A 3 9.27 23.29 1.41
N ASN A 4 9.02 22.30 0.60
CA ASN A 4 9.15 22.28 -0.85
C ASN A 4 10.37 21.55 -1.42
N HIS A 5 10.65 20.33 -0.96
CA HIS A 5 11.08 19.34 -1.92
C HIS A 5 9.91 18.41 -2.25
N LEU A 6 8.88 18.98 -2.79
CA LEU A 6 7.90 18.23 -3.57
C LEU A 6 8.65 17.56 -4.71
N TYR A 7 8.68 16.25 -4.70
CA TYR A 7 9.08 15.49 -5.87
C TYR A 7 8.16 15.90 -7.01
N LYS A 8 8.70 16.66 -7.94
CA LYS A 8 7.95 17.07 -9.11
C LYS A 8 7.67 15.81 -9.91
N VAL A 9 6.46 15.30 -9.81
CA VAL A 9 5.90 14.46 -10.87
C VAL A 9 5.80 15.41 -12.07
N VAL A 10 6.82 15.40 -12.92
CA VAL A 10 6.81 16.17 -14.15
C VAL A 10 5.84 15.46 -15.08
N GLN A 11 4.60 15.92 -15.11
CA GLN A 11 3.75 15.69 -16.26
C GLN A 11 4.47 16.33 -17.45
N GLN A 12 5.14 15.50 -18.24
CA GLN A 12 5.61 15.95 -19.53
C GLN A 12 4.39 16.16 -20.42
N ASN A 13 3.93 17.38 -20.51
CA ASN A 13 3.13 17.80 -21.66
C ASN A 13 4.06 17.85 -22.89
N SER A 14 4.39 16.67 -23.39
CA SER A 14 5.18 16.53 -24.60
C SER A 14 4.23 16.10 -25.73
N THR A 15 4.12 16.93 -26.75
CA THR A 15 3.55 16.56 -28.04
C THR A 15 4.51 15.70 -28.88
N ALA A 16 5.65 15.31 -28.31
CA ALA A 16 6.56 14.34 -28.89
C ALA A 16 6.11 12.92 -28.54
N ALA A 17 6.26 11.99 -29.46
CA ALA A 17 6.03 10.58 -29.20
C ALA A 17 6.82 10.15 -27.95
N PRO A 18 6.26 9.26 -27.10
CA PRO A 18 6.97 8.83 -25.90
C PRO A 18 8.32 8.24 -26.33
N TYR A 19 9.39 8.78 -25.77
CA TYR A 19 10.71 8.18 -25.93
C TYR A 19 10.66 6.83 -25.22
N VAL A 20 10.65 5.76 -25.98
CA VAL A 20 10.89 4.41 -25.48
C VAL A 20 12.41 4.23 -25.56
N PRO A 21 13.14 4.22 -24.46
CA PRO A 21 14.56 3.91 -24.50
C PRO A 21 14.70 2.49 -25.07
N GLU A 22 15.47 2.35 -26.11
CA GLU A 22 15.91 1.06 -26.62
C GLU A 22 16.80 0.47 -25.53
N LEU A 23 16.30 -0.52 -24.81
CA LEU A 23 17.07 -1.25 -23.80
C LEU A 23 18.03 -2.16 -24.56
N GLU A 24 19.28 -1.77 -24.64
CA GLU A 24 20.34 -2.54 -25.34
C GLU A 24 20.71 -3.84 -24.62
N GLU A 25 20.28 -4.02 -23.36
CA GLU A 25 20.48 -5.27 -22.59
C GLU A 25 19.21 -5.60 -21.80
N PRO A 26 18.88 -6.89 -21.65
CA PRO A 26 17.83 -7.25 -20.71
C PRO A 26 18.30 -6.83 -19.32
N VAL A 27 17.59 -5.86 -18.73
CA VAL A 27 17.78 -5.53 -17.33
C VAL A 27 17.45 -6.81 -16.57
N GLU A 28 18.48 -7.56 -16.16
CA GLU A 28 18.33 -8.60 -15.16
C GLU A 28 17.58 -7.94 -14.00
N SER A 29 16.45 -8.53 -13.65
CA SER A 29 15.49 -7.98 -12.71
C SER A 29 16.22 -7.28 -11.55
N LEU A 30 16.05 -5.96 -11.47
CA LEU A 30 16.46 -5.15 -10.32
C LEU A 30 15.60 -5.50 -9.09
N PHE A 31 15.38 -6.79 -8.88
CA PHE A 31 14.97 -7.33 -7.60
C PHE A 31 16.25 -7.49 -6.80
N VAL A 32 16.67 -6.40 -6.20
CA VAL A 32 17.74 -6.45 -5.21
C VAL A 32 17.17 -7.22 -4.03
N ASP A 33 17.52 -8.48 -3.97
CA ASP A 33 17.39 -9.29 -2.79
C ASP A 33 18.47 -8.79 -1.82
N ASP A 34 18.07 -8.50 -0.59
CA ASP A 34 18.90 -8.14 0.56
C ASP A 34 19.48 -6.73 0.67
N GLN A 35 18.82 -5.93 1.55
CA GLN A 35 19.42 -4.88 2.41
C GLN A 35 20.32 -3.82 1.75
N GLU A 36 20.18 -3.52 0.48
CA GLU A 36 20.93 -2.43 -0.11
C GLU A 36 20.24 -1.08 0.14
N LYS A 37 21.04 -0.13 0.58
CA LYS A 37 20.65 1.27 0.65
C LYS A 37 20.22 1.74 -0.72
N LEU A 38 18.98 2.16 -0.85
CA LEU A 38 18.57 2.91 -2.02
C LEU A 38 19.18 4.31 -1.89
N ALA A 39 20.40 4.48 -2.41
CA ALA A 39 21.00 5.80 -2.50
C ALA A 39 20.31 6.53 -3.65
N ILE A 40 19.48 7.52 -3.31
CA ILE A 40 19.12 8.55 -4.28
C ILE A 40 20.29 9.50 -4.32
N GLU A 41 21.18 9.35 -5.31
CA GLU A 41 22.18 10.39 -5.55
C GLU A 41 21.44 11.71 -5.79
N HIS A 42 21.77 12.70 -5.00
CA HIS A 42 21.10 13.99 -4.96
C HIS A 42 21.23 14.64 -6.33
N PRO A 43 20.17 15.01 -6.97
CA PRO A 43 20.20 15.43 -8.34
C PRO A 43 20.42 16.94 -8.46
N ASP A 44 21.61 17.33 -8.81
CA ASP A 44 21.70 18.40 -9.80
C ASP A 44 21.26 17.90 -11.19
N ASP A 45 20.90 16.60 -11.28
CA ASP A 45 20.42 15.94 -12.48
C ASP A 45 18.91 15.61 -12.35
N ALA A 46 18.09 16.35 -13.10
CA ALA A 46 16.63 16.27 -13.08
C ALA A 46 16.05 14.91 -13.58
N ASN A 47 16.89 13.90 -13.77
CA ASN A 47 16.54 12.62 -14.40
C ASN A 47 16.67 11.40 -13.49
N VAL A 48 16.98 11.55 -12.20
CA VAL A 48 17.05 10.39 -11.30
C VAL A 48 15.64 9.85 -11.06
N ARG A 49 15.37 8.67 -11.58
CA ARG A 49 14.14 7.91 -11.33
C ARG A 49 14.45 6.82 -10.34
N VAL A 50 13.83 6.86 -9.18
CA VAL A 50 13.82 5.72 -8.27
C VAL A 50 12.78 4.76 -8.78
N MET A 51 13.21 3.57 -9.21
CA MET A 51 12.29 2.51 -9.58
C MET A 51 12.02 1.66 -8.33
N VAL A 52 10.81 1.77 -7.81
CA VAL A 52 10.35 0.91 -6.72
C VAL A 52 9.55 -0.23 -7.34
N GLY A 53 10.03 -1.46 -7.16
CA GLY A 53 9.37 -2.64 -7.67
C GLY A 53 8.21 -3.07 -6.77
N HIS A 54 7.07 -3.40 -7.39
CA HIS A 54 5.98 -4.11 -6.74
C HIS A 54 5.81 -5.44 -7.47
N GLY A 55 5.82 -6.53 -6.70
CA GLY A 55 5.57 -7.86 -7.25
C GLY A 55 4.13 -8.28 -6.99
N ASP A 56 3.57 -9.04 -7.93
CA ASP A 56 2.26 -9.64 -7.81
C ASP A 56 2.23 -10.99 -8.52
N SER A 57 1.40 -11.93 -8.04
CA SER A 57 1.26 -13.26 -8.63
C SER A 57 0.22 -13.23 -9.76
N PRO A 58 0.49 -13.88 -10.90
CA PRO A 58 -0.48 -13.94 -11.99
C PRO A 58 -1.80 -14.57 -11.56
N PHE A 59 -2.92 -13.96 -11.94
CA PHE A 59 -4.25 -14.47 -11.71
C PHE A 59 -5.13 -14.33 -12.97
N ASP A 60 -5.96 -15.33 -13.25
CA ASP A 60 -6.89 -15.31 -14.39
C ASP A 60 -8.33 -15.13 -13.93
N ASP A 61 -8.76 -13.87 -13.85
CA ASP A 61 -10.11 -13.47 -13.46
C ASP A 61 -11.18 -14.15 -14.32
N PHE A 62 -10.93 -14.25 -15.63
CA PHE A 62 -11.92 -14.73 -16.60
C PHE A 62 -12.16 -16.23 -16.50
N LYS A 63 -11.25 -16.96 -15.88
CA LYS A 63 -11.46 -18.38 -15.55
C LYS A 63 -12.59 -18.56 -14.52
N TYR A 64 -12.70 -17.62 -13.58
CA TYR A 64 -13.70 -17.66 -12.49
C TYR A 64 -14.97 -16.94 -12.87
N GLN A 65 -14.86 -15.85 -13.61
CA GLN A 65 -16.02 -15.05 -14.03
C GLN A 65 -15.80 -14.51 -15.45
N SER A 66 -16.18 -15.30 -16.45
CA SER A 66 -15.87 -15.07 -17.87
C SER A 66 -16.50 -13.82 -18.48
N LEU A 67 -17.56 -13.25 -17.86
CA LEU A 67 -18.27 -12.07 -18.35
C LEU A 67 -17.84 -10.77 -17.67
N LEU A 68 -16.71 -10.76 -16.98
CA LEU A 68 -16.16 -9.50 -16.44
C LEU A 68 -15.84 -8.51 -17.57
N PRO A 69 -16.12 -7.22 -17.37
CA PRO A 69 -15.75 -6.18 -18.36
C PRO A 69 -14.24 -5.92 -18.37
N ASN A 70 -13.55 -6.16 -17.28
CA ASN A 70 -12.11 -6.00 -17.08
C ASN A 70 -11.65 -6.86 -15.90
N ARG A 71 -10.35 -7.03 -15.76
CA ARG A 71 -9.76 -7.69 -14.59
C ARG A 71 -10.02 -6.88 -13.31
N LEU A 72 -10.27 -7.59 -12.22
CA LEU A 72 -10.47 -7.05 -10.88
C LEU A 72 -9.39 -7.51 -9.89
N SER A 73 -8.56 -8.47 -10.29
CA SER A 73 -7.28 -8.79 -9.66
C SER A 73 -6.22 -7.76 -10.06
N GLN A 74 -5.08 -7.79 -9.46
CA GLN A 74 -3.90 -7.01 -9.84
C GLN A 74 -4.16 -5.50 -10.01
N LEU A 75 -4.94 -4.92 -9.09
CA LEU A 75 -5.32 -3.50 -9.15
C LEU A 75 -4.23 -2.57 -8.62
N GLY A 76 -3.06 -3.09 -8.37
CA GLY A 76 -1.91 -2.39 -7.83
C GLY A 76 -1.91 -2.27 -6.31
N PRO A 77 -0.77 -1.95 -5.72
CA PRO A 77 -0.60 -1.83 -4.29
C PRO A 77 -1.25 -0.57 -3.74
N GLY A 78 -1.67 -0.61 -2.48
CA GLY A 78 -1.85 0.59 -1.69
C GLY A 78 -0.51 1.30 -1.47
N VAL A 79 -0.51 2.62 -1.47
CA VAL A 79 0.69 3.44 -1.24
C VAL A 79 0.35 4.58 -0.28
N ALA A 80 1.24 4.84 0.68
CA ALA A 80 1.11 5.96 1.59
C ALA A 80 2.46 6.62 1.89
N TRP A 81 2.43 7.91 2.23
CA TRP A 81 3.54 8.65 2.78
C TRP A 81 3.20 9.06 4.21
N ALA A 82 4.15 8.88 5.13
CA ALA A 82 4.04 9.35 6.52
C ALA A 82 5.41 9.27 7.21
N ASP A 83 5.63 10.11 8.19
CA ASP A 83 6.79 10.01 9.11
C ASP A 83 6.48 8.94 10.18
N LEU A 84 6.92 7.69 9.93
CA LEU A 84 6.62 6.53 10.79
C LEU A 84 7.53 6.43 12.02
N ASP A 85 8.76 6.94 11.92
CA ASP A 85 9.74 6.87 13.00
C ASP A 85 9.91 8.21 13.75
N GLU A 86 9.20 9.25 13.31
CA GLU A 86 9.14 10.60 13.90
C GLU A 86 10.49 11.32 13.82
N ASP A 87 11.25 11.08 12.75
CA ASP A 87 12.54 11.74 12.52
C ASP A 87 12.40 13.06 11.71
N GLY A 88 11.19 13.38 11.26
CA GLY A 88 10.84 14.59 10.52
C GLY A 88 10.98 14.45 9.02
N TYR A 89 11.21 13.25 8.50
CA TYR A 89 11.25 12.93 7.07
C TYR A 89 10.14 11.93 6.73
N GLU A 90 9.50 12.15 5.59
CA GLU A 90 8.42 11.27 5.14
C GLU A 90 8.96 9.92 4.67
N ASP A 91 8.30 8.85 5.11
CA ASP A 91 8.57 7.48 4.73
C ASP A 91 7.56 7.00 3.69
N LEU A 92 8.01 6.18 2.75
CA LEU A 92 7.16 5.57 1.72
C LEU A 92 6.77 4.16 2.12
N ILE A 93 5.47 3.90 2.15
CA ILE A 93 4.91 2.59 2.40
C ILE A 93 4.27 2.08 1.11
N ILE A 94 4.63 0.86 0.71
CA ILE A 94 4.07 0.20 -0.48
C ILE A 94 3.50 -1.14 -0.07
N GLY A 95 2.23 -1.35 -0.34
CA GLY A 95 1.56 -2.62 -0.12
C GLY A 95 2.14 -3.76 -0.96
N ALA A 96 1.88 -4.97 -0.56
CA ALA A 96 2.33 -6.17 -1.24
C ALA A 96 1.23 -6.73 -2.17
N GLY A 97 1.62 -7.34 -3.28
CA GLY A 97 0.80 -8.33 -3.97
C GLY A 97 0.79 -9.65 -3.20
N ARG A 98 -0.09 -10.55 -3.60
CA ARG A 98 -0.21 -11.88 -2.99
C ARG A 98 1.14 -12.61 -3.02
N GLU A 99 1.51 -13.21 -1.91
CA GLU A 99 2.78 -13.91 -1.69
C GLU A 99 4.05 -13.02 -1.69
N MET A 100 3.90 -11.72 -1.82
CA MET A 100 4.98 -10.74 -1.70
C MET A 100 5.03 -10.10 -0.32
N SER A 101 5.96 -9.18 -0.10
CA SER A 101 6.10 -8.47 1.18
C SER A 101 5.81 -6.99 1.02
N GLN A 102 5.19 -6.40 2.03
CA GLN A 102 5.08 -4.95 2.16
C GLN A 102 6.47 -4.32 2.24
N LEU A 103 6.64 -3.18 1.60
CA LEU A 103 7.90 -2.45 1.57
C LEU A 103 7.76 -1.13 2.29
N VAL A 104 8.73 -0.80 3.13
CA VAL A 104 8.84 0.53 3.76
C VAL A 104 10.21 1.11 3.46
N TYR A 105 10.21 2.33 3.00
CA TYR A 105 11.40 3.11 2.72
C TYR A 105 11.42 4.31 3.68
N TYR A 106 12.26 4.25 4.70
CA TYR A 106 12.40 5.32 5.69
C TYR A 106 13.25 6.44 5.11
N GLY A 107 12.67 7.64 4.99
CA GLY A 107 13.34 8.83 4.53
C GLY A 107 14.46 9.28 5.47
N ARG A 108 15.50 9.95 4.93
CA ARG A 108 16.62 10.45 5.72
C ARG A 108 17.05 11.85 5.27
N PRO A 109 17.75 12.63 6.13
CA PRO A 109 18.09 14.03 5.89
C PRO A 109 18.83 14.31 4.58
N ASN A 110 19.59 13.34 4.09
CA ASN A 110 20.39 13.43 2.87
C ASN A 110 19.65 13.02 1.59
N GLY A 111 18.34 12.71 1.70
CA GLY A 111 17.53 12.20 0.60
C GLY A 111 17.72 10.71 0.35
N GLU A 112 18.46 10.00 1.20
CA GLU A 112 18.55 8.54 1.18
C GLU A 112 17.31 7.91 1.81
N PHE A 113 17.10 6.63 1.51
CA PHE A 113 16.08 5.83 2.16
C PHE A 113 16.69 4.56 2.77
N LEU A 114 16.25 4.23 3.98
CA LEU A 114 16.52 2.93 4.57
C LEU A 114 15.36 1.99 4.23
N PHE A 115 15.67 0.87 3.61
CA PHE A 115 14.69 -0.11 3.21
C PHE A 115 14.38 -1.11 4.31
N GLN A 116 13.11 -1.40 4.53
CA GLN A 116 12.64 -2.48 5.37
C GLN A 116 11.60 -3.31 4.63
N LYS A 117 11.81 -4.62 4.61
CA LYS A 117 10.86 -5.59 4.08
C LYS A 117 9.98 -6.10 5.21
N GLY A 118 8.68 -6.01 5.03
CA GLY A 118 7.69 -6.53 5.96
C GLY A 118 7.45 -8.02 5.81
N PRO A 119 6.52 -8.57 6.59
CA PRO A 119 6.12 -9.96 6.48
C PRO A 119 5.50 -10.25 5.11
N ARG A 120 5.61 -11.51 4.68
CA ARG A 120 4.94 -11.96 3.46
C ARG A 120 3.42 -11.87 3.63
N ALA A 121 2.75 -11.33 2.63
CA ALA A 121 1.31 -11.20 2.61
C ALA A 121 0.67 -12.43 1.92
N ASP A 122 -0.36 -12.97 2.54
CA ASP A 122 -1.15 -14.07 1.95
C ASP A 122 -2.15 -13.56 0.90
N LEU A 123 -2.44 -12.26 0.92
CA LEU A 123 -3.43 -11.56 0.10
C LEU A 123 -2.86 -10.24 -0.40
N ASP A 124 -3.43 -9.69 -1.48
CA ASP A 124 -3.07 -8.37 -1.97
C ASP A 124 -3.38 -7.28 -0.96
N GLN A 125 -2.44 -6.40 -0.76
CA GLN A 125 -2.56 -5.22 0.09
C GLN A 125 -2.98 -4.01 -0.75
N THR A 126 -4.28 -3.82 -0.89
CA THR A 126 -4.89 -2.84 -1.79
C THR A 126 -5.08 -1.46 -1.17
N GLY A 127 -5.09 -1.36 0.15
CA GLY A 127 -5.16 -0.12 0.90
C GLY A 127 -4.02 -0.04 1.93
N VAL A 128 -3.38 1.11 2.03
CA VAL A 128 -2.34 1.37 3.05
C VAL A 128 -2.51 2.79 3.57
N LEU A 129 -2.50 2.93 4.89
CA LEU A 129 -2.54 4.22 5.57
C LEU A 129 -1.57 4.21 6.76
N ALA A 130 -1.03 5.36 7.10
CA ALA A 130 -0.45 5.59 8.41
C ALA A 130 -1.55 6.08 9.38
N TRP A 131 -1.60 5.53 10.56
CA TRP A 131 -2.61 5.83 11.56
C TRP A 131 -1.98 5.97 12.94
N VAL A 132 -2.30 7.04 13.64
CA VAL A 132 -1.93 7.25 15.02
C VAL A 132 -3.10 6.78 15.90
N PRO A 133 -2.95 5.68 16.67
CA PRO A 133 -4.04 5.11 17.45
C PRO A 133 -4.64 6.08 18.46
N LYS A 134 -3.77 6.82 19.13
CA LYS A 134 -4.11 7.82 20.15
C LYS A 134 -3.08 8.93 20.16
N ALA A 135 -3.49 10.14 20.51
CA ALA A 135 -2.62 11.28 20.63
C ALA A 135 -1.37 10.98 21.48
N GLY A 136 -0.18 11.20 20.91
CA GLY A 136 1.12 10.91 21.53
C GLY A 136 1.63 9.48 21.37
N GLU A 137 0.90 8.60 20.71
CA GLU A 137 1.42 7.30 20.27
C GLU A 137 2.09 7.40 18.91
N LYS A 138 3.00 6.46 18.64
CA LYS A 138 3.69 6.40 17.34
C LYS A 138 2.77 5.94 16.23
N PRO A 139 2.98 6.42 15.00
CA PRO A 139 2.25 5.95 13.85
C PRO A 139 2.35 4.43 13.67
N GLN A 140 1.26 3.84 13.24
CA GLN A 140 1.13 2.43 12.87
C GLN A 140 0.67 2.35 11.43
N ILE A 141 0.92 1.22 10.77
CA ILE A 141 0.48 1.00 9.39
C ILE A 141 -0.81 0.21 9.39
N LEU A 142 -1.87 0.83 8.89
CA LEU A 142 -3.13 0.14 8.56
C LEU A 142 -3.04 -0.38 7.13
N THR A 143 -3.24 -1.68 6.97
CA THR A 143 -3.19 -2.34 5.66
C THR A 143 -4.48 -3.09 5.39
N GLY A 144 -5.17 -2.70 4.33
CA GLY A 144 -6.38 -3.35 3.83
C GLY A 144 -6.07 -4.43 2.79
N TYR A 145 -6.83 -5.52 2.81
CA TYR A 145 -6.57 -6.70 1.99
C TYR A 145 -7.68 -6.98 0.98
N SER A 146 -7.27 -7.49 -0.18
CA SER A 146 -8.17 -8.07 -1.17
C SER A 146 -8.12 -9.60 -1.11
N ASN A 147 -9.26 -10.22 -0.96
CA ASN A 147 -9.42 -11.66 -1.03
C ASN A 147 -9.82 -12.14 -2.44
N TYR A 148 -9.74 -11.28 -3.46
CA TYR A 148 -10.24 -11.55 -4.80
C TYR A 148 -9.58 -12.76 -5.46
N GLU A 149 -8.32 -12.99 -5.19
CA GLU A 149 -7.51 -14.06 -5.76
C GLU A 149 -7.48 -15.35 -4.93
N GLN A 150 -8.36 -15.47 -3.96
CA GLN A 150 -8.46 -16.69 -3.13
C GLN A 150 -9.32 -17.76 -3.82
N PRO A 151 -8.97 -19.06 -3.73
CA PRO A 151 -9.83 -20.11 -4.27
C PRO A 151 -11.07 -20.35 -3.40
N ASP A 152 -12.17 -20.50 -4.08
CA ASP A 152 -13.55 -20.87 -3.76
C ASP A 152 -14.08 -20.68 -2.31
N GLU A 153 -13.72 -21.50 -1.35
CA GLU A 153 -14.37 -21.46 -0.05
C GLU A 153 -13.68 -20.49 0.95
N GLN A 154 -12.47 -20.05 0.66
CA GLN A 154 -11.71 -19.14 1.53
C GLN A 154 -12.11 -17.68 1.37
N PHE A 155 -12.94 -17.34 0.39
CA PHE A 155 -13.46 -15.97 0.22
C PHE A 155 -14.30 -15.49 1.40
N MET A 156 -14.74 -16.40 2.25
CA MET A 156 -15.81 -16.12 3.19
C MET A 156 -15.41 -15.28 4.39
N GLN A 157 -14.13 -15.22 4.75
CA GLN A 157 -13.65 -14.39 5.89
C GLN A 157 -12.18 -13.98 5.78
N PRO A 158 -11.82 -13.06 4.91
CA PRO A 158 -10.47 -12.48 4.99
C PRO A 158 -10.35 -11.55 6.18
N PRO A 159 -9.16 -11.41 6.77
CA PRO A 159 -8.90 -10.29 7.65
C PRO A 159 -9.08 -9.01 6.84
N LEU A 160 -9.96 -8.12 7.31
CA LEU A 160 -10.29 -6.90 6.61
C LEU A 160 -9.08 -5.95 6.53
N ALA A 161 -8.46 -5.75 7.67
CA ALA A 161 -7.25 -4.96 7.78
C ALA A 161 -6.35 -5.48 8.90
N ARG A 162 -5.07 -5.25 8.75
CA ARG A 162 -4.09 -5.51 9.79
C ARG A 162 -3.39 -4.22 10.17
N VAL A 163 -3.11 -4.09 11.45
CA VAL A 163 -2.31 -3.00 12.00
C VAL A 163 -0.91 -3.52 12.28
N TYR A 164 0.08 -2.81 11.76
CA TYR A 164 1.49 -3.16 11.94
C TYR A 164 2.21 -2.05 12.69
N LYS A 165 3.09 -2.43 13.61
CA LYS A 165 4.09 -1.51 14.17
C LYS A 165 5.31 -1.49 13.28
N PRO A 166 5.76 -0.31 12.82
CA PRO A 166 6.95 -0.16 11.99
C PRO A 166 8.27 -0.28 12.78
N ALA A 167 8.31 -1.11 13.82
CA ALA A 167 9.52 -1.38 14.59
C ALA A 167 10.36 -2.47 13.91
N GLN A 168 11.53 -2.79 14.47
CA GLN A 168 12.62 -3.65 13.92
C GLN A 168 12.18 -4.94 13.21
N GLN A 169 10.97 -5.43 13.46
CA GLN A 169 10.29 -6.46 12.66
C GLN A 169 8.82 -6.05 12.61
N MET A 170 8.32 -5.65 11.44
CA MET A 170 6.92 -5.29 11.26
C MET A 170 6.02 -6.39 11.83
N SER A 171 5.50 -6.20 13.03
CA SER A 171 4.64 -7.16 13.71
C SER A 171 3.19 -6.74 13.60
N VAL A 172 2.30 -7.71 13.35
CA VAL A 172 0.85 -7.48 13.42
C VAL A 172 0.47 -7.25 14.87
N VAL A 173 -0.15 -6.11 15.16
CA VAL A 173 -0.64 -5.75 16.51
C VAL A 173 -2.11 -6.05 16.64
N SER A 174 -2.86 -5.89 15.57
CA SER A 174 -4.30 -6.04 15.56
C SER A 174 -4.78 -6.50 14.17
N THR A 175 -5.91 -7.19 14.14
CA THR A 175 -6.61 -7.57 12.92
C THR A 175 -8.07 -7.22 13.09
N LEU A 176 -8.60 -6.43 12.17
CA LEU A 176 -10.01 -6.09 12.11
C LEU A 176 -10.77 -7.22 11.41
N SER A 177 -11.98 -7.50 11.86
CA SER A 177 -12.81 -8.57 11.27
C SER A 177 -13.26 -8.20 9.87
N GLY A 178 -13.27 -9.20 9.00
CA GLY A 178 -13.52 -9.03 7.60
C GLY A 178 -14.99 -8.91 7.21
N GLN A 179 -15.19 -8.48 5.99
CA GLN A 179 -16.43 -8.55 5.22
C GLN A 179 -16.21 -9.41 3.97
N GLN A 180 -17.29 -9.74 3.26
CA GLN A 180 -17.17 -10.54 2.03
C GLN A 180 -16.52 -9.78 0.87
N SER A 181 -16.66 -8.46 0.84
CA SER A 181 -16.09 -7.65 -0.23
C SER A 181 -14.60 -7.39 -0.04
N THR A 182 -13.89 -7.30 -1.15
CA THR A 182 -12.50 -6.85 -1.17
C THR A 182 -12.41 -5.40 -0.72
N ILE A 183 -11.29 -5.04 -0.10
CA ILE A 183 -11.06 -3.64 0.28
C ILE A 183 -10.74 -2.80 -0.95
N GLY A 184 -11.42 -1.66 -1.03
CA GLY A 184 -11.15 -0.58 -1.96
C GLY A 184 -10.35 0.55 -1.30
N PRO A 185 -10.76 1.81 -1.50
CA PRO A 185 -10.12 2.95 -0.85
C PRO A 185 -10.35 2.92 0.66
N MET A 186 -9.34 3.41 1.38
CA MET A 186 -9.41 3.62 2.83
C MET A 186 -9.18 5.11 3.14
N ALA A 187 -9.81 5.61 4.20
CA ALA A 187 -9.62 6.98 4.67
C ALA A 187 -9.72 7.04 6.18
N ILE A 188 -9.02 7.99 6.78
CA ILE A 188 -9.08 8.28 8.21
C ILE A 188 -9.56 9.71 8.43
N ALA A 189 -10.43 9.90 9.41
CA ALA A 189 -10.91 11.20 9.87
C ALA A 189 -11.52 11.05 11.25
N ASP A 190 -11.52 12.11 12.04
CA ASP A 190 -12.30 12.22 13.27
C ASP A 190 -13.76 12.51 12.87
N VAL A 191 -14.62 11.48 12.87
CA VAL A 191 -16.01 11.62 12.40
C VAL A 191 -17.01 11.91 13.51
N ASP A 192 -16.67 11.61 14.78
CA ASP A 192 -17.53 11.86 15.92
C ASP A 192 -17.07 13.04 16.78
N GLY A 193 -15.92 13.63 16.50
CA GLY A 193 -15.41 14.86 17.12
C GLY A 193 -14.75 14.62 18.49
N ASP A 194 -14.28 13.41 18.76
CA ASP A 194 -13.63 13.06 20.02
C ASP A 194 -12.11 13.32 20.02
N GLY A 195 -11.54 13.62 18.85
CA GLY A 195 -10.13 13.94 18.63
C GLY A 195 -9.27 12.74 18.22
N ASP A 196 -9.81 11.55 18.18
CA ASP A 196 -9.15 10.33 17.70
C ASP A 196 -9.55 10.06 16.23
N LEU A 197 -8.66 9.45 15.42
CA LEU A 197 -8.95 9.21 14.01
C LEU A 197 -9.64 7.88 13.78
N ASP A 198 -10.84 7.94 13.21
CA ASP A 198 -11.66 6.82 12.79
C ASP A 198 -11.23 6.30 11.42
N LEU A 199 -11.67 5.08 11.08
CA LEU A 199 -11.32 4.44 9.82
C LEU A 199 -12.55 4.13 8.98
N PHE A 200 -12.61 4.71 7.78
CA PHE A 200 -13.53 4.28 6.72
C PHE A 200 -12.82 3.26 5.80
N VAL A 201 -13.51 2.16 5.50
CA VAL A 201 -13.05 1.12 4.58
C VAL A 201 -14.09 0.93 3.49
N GLY A 202 -13.75 1.36 2.27
CA GLY A 202 -14.59 1.18 1.10
C GLY A 202 -14.53 -0.25 0.58
N GLY A 203 -15.68 -0.90 0.37
CA GLY A 203 -15.76 -2.15 -0.37
C GLY A 203 -15.62 -1.90 -1.87
N ARG A 204 -14.94 -2.80 -2.58
CA ARG A 204 -14.72 -2.67 -4.03
C ARG A 204 -15.58 -3.66 -4.82
N THR A 205 -15.49 -4.93 -4.50
CA THR A 205 -16.25 -6.00 -5.15
C THR A 205 -16.40 -7.19 -4.24
N VAL A 206 -17.47 -7.96 -4.44
CA VAL A 206 -17.61 -9.29 -3.84
C VAL A 206 -16.97 -10.29 -4.81
N PRO A 207 -15.95 -11.05 -4.39
CA PRO A 207 -15.27 -11.99 -5.26
C PRO A 207 -16.24 -12.95 -5.95
N GLN A 208 -16.04 -13.19 -7.24
CA GLN A 208 -16.86 -14.05 -8.11
C GLN A 208 -18.35 -13.68 -8.23
N ARG A 209 -18.76 -12.54 -7.68
CA ARG A 209 -20.16 -12.11 -7.68
C ARG A 209 -20.38 -10.74 -8.36
N TYR A 210 -19.43 -10.30 -9.17
CA TYR A 210 -19.62 -9.06 -9.94
C TYR A 210 -20.86 -9.20 -10.86
N PRO A 211 -21.75 -8.22 -10.94
CA PRO A 211 -21.67 -6.84 -10.42
C PRO A 211 -22.40 -6.63 -9.06
N GLU A 212 -22.40 -7.60 -8.19
CA GLU A 212 -23.02 -7.42 -6.87
C GLU A 212 -22.37 -6.25 -6.12
N PRO A 213 -23.17 -5.36 -5.48
CA PRO A 213 -22.64 -4.23 -4.73
C PRO A 213 -21.85 -4.70 -3.51
N ALA A 214 -20.74 -4.05 -3.27
CA ALA A 214 -19.87 -4.29 -2.12
C ALA A 214 -20.23 -3.36 -0.97
N ASP A 215 -20.26 -3.89 0.25
CA ASP A 215 -20.47 -3.09 1.46
C ASP A 215 -19.21 -2.33 1.87
N SER A 216 -19.38 -1.19 2.51
CA SER A 216 -18.32 -0.41 3.13
C SER A 216 -18.52 -0.35 4.63
N LEU A 217 -17.45 -0.19 5.39
CA LEU A 217 -17.47 -0.16 6.85
C LEU A 217 -16.87 1.12 7.39
N LEU A 218 -17.39 1.58 8.50
CA LEU A 218 -16.84 2.66 9.33
C LEU A 218 -16.51 2.07 10.70
N TYR A 219 -15.26 2.19 11.10
CA TYR A 219 -14.78 1.84 12.43
C TYR A 219 -14.56 3.10 13.22
N ILE A 220 -15.12 3.16 14.42
CA ILE A 220 -14.89 4.24 15.37
C ILE A 220 -13.68 3.89 16.23
N ASN A 221 -12.80 4.85 16.40
CA ASN A 221 -11.64 4.70 17.27
C ASN A 221 -12.07 5.02 18.70
N GLN A 222 -11.97 4.05 19.57
CA GLN A 222 -12.25 4.21 21.00
C GLN A 222 -10.95 4.00 21.78
N ASP A 223 -10.31 5.09 22.19
CA ASP A 223 -9.06 5.07 22.96
C ASP A 223 -7.92 4.26 22.31
N GLY A 224 -7.73 4.38 21.00
CA GLY A 224 -6.69 3.66 20.22
C GLY A 224 -7.13 2.29 19.73
N ARG A 225 -8.42 1.98 19.77
CA ARG A 225 -8.98 0.73 19.31
C ARG A 225 -10.12 0.96 18.32
N LEU A 226 -9.97 0.47 17.12
CA LEU A 226 -10.99 0.48 16.08
C LEU A 226 -12.06 -0.59 16.36
N VAL A 227 -13.34 -0.17 16.48
CA VAL A 227 -14.50 -0.99 16.83
C VAL A 227 -15.66 -0.79 15.86
#